data_ee8af7fd41215f34a7ac030ed06e8de0
#
_entry.id   ee8af7fd41215f34a7ac030ed06e8de0
#
_cell.length_a   1.000
_cell.length_b   1.000
_cell.length_c   1.000
_cell.angle_alpha   90.00
_cell.angle_beta   90.00
_cell.angle_gamma   90.00
#
_symmetry.space_group_name_H-M   'P 1'
#
loop_
_entity.id
_entity.type
_entity.pdbx_description
1 polymer ?
#
loop_
_entity_poly.entity_id
_entity_poly.type
_entity_poly.pdbx_seq_one_letter_code
_entity_poly.pdbx_strand_id
1 'polypeptide(L)'
;LGIYISGHPLEEYQEMWRKNITNTTADFMLDEETGEMAVQDGRIATIGGMISEKKIKYTKNERVMAFLQVEDLLGSVEVIVFPGQYERFGRDIAEDNKVFIRGRVSIEEDKDGKLICEQITPFDNVARKLWVKFPTKQEYEAHREELFDALRQSEGRDSVVIYVADPKSMNALPRNWNVNAGEELVGKLSTLYGAENVKVV
;
A
#
# COMPACT_ATOMS: atom_id res chain seq x y z
N LEU A 1 -12.94 -16.66 4.91
CA LEU A 1 -12.04 -17.84 4.91
C LEU A 1 -10.61 -17.37 5.05
N GLY A 2 -10.13 -17.31 6.30
CA GLY A 2 -8.74 -16.98 6.57
C GLY A 2 -7.90 -18.25 6.48
N ILE A 3 -7.21 -18.49 5.37
CA ILE A 3 -6.09 -19.41 5.38
C ILE A 3 -4.93 -18.62 6.00
N TYR A 4 -4.66 -18.89 7.25
CA TYR A 4 -3.54 -18.34 7.98
C TYR A 4 -2.29 -19.15 7.58
N ILE A 5 -1.47 -18.62 6.70
CA ILE A 5 -0.12 -19.13 6.46
C ILE A 5 0.81 -18.27 7.32
N SER A 6 1.13 -18.75 8.51
CA SER A 6 2.09 -18.06 9.37
C SER A 6 3.45 -17.97 8.68
N GLY A 7 4.05 -16.79 8.64
CA GLY A 7 5.34 -16.51 8.04
C GLY A 7 5.31 -16.05 6.58
N HIS A 8 4.15 -15.73 6.00
CA HIS A 8 4.09 -15.10 4.68
C HIS A 8 4.63 -13.66 4.74
N PRO A 9 5.49 -13.21 3.76
CA PRO A 9 6.07 -11.86 3.77
C PRO A 9 5.07 -10.70 3.80
N LEU A 10 3.81 -10.94 3.43
CA LEU A 10 2.75 -9.92 3.41
C LEU A 10 1.91 -9.88 4.69
N GLU A 11 2.13 -10.78 5.64
CA GLU A 11 1.30 -10.91 6.85
C GLU A 11 1.31 -9.63 7.70
N GLU A 12 2.49 -9.03 7.88
CA GLU A 12 2.65 -7.78 8.62
C GLU A 12 2.01 -6.55 7.96
N TYR A 13 1.76 -6.62 6.64
CA TYR A 13 1.17 -5.53 5.84
C TYR A 13 -0.34 -5.68 5.63
N GLN A 14 -0.98 -6.66 6.22
CA GLN A 14 -2.35 -7.09 5.88
C GLN A 14 -3.39 -5.96 5.98
N GLU A 15 -3.30 -5.09 7.01
CA GLU A 15 -4.23 -3.97 7.16
C GLU A 15 -4.03 -2.91 6.07
N MET A 16 -2.78 -2.53 5.79
CA MET A 16 -2.44 -1.59 4.73
C MET A 16 -2.82 -2.16 3.35
N TRP A 17 -2.54 -3.44 3.12
CA TRP A 17 -2.89 -4.15 1.90
C TRP A 17 -4.39 -4.09 1.62
N ARG A 18 -5.23 -4.46 2.59
CA ARG A 18 -6.70 -4.43 2.44
C ARG A 18 -7.27 -3.06 2.12
N LYS A 19 -6.68 -1.99 2.67
CA LYS A 19 -7.14 -0.62 2.46
C LYS A 19 -6.79 -0.07 1.06
N ASN A 20 -5.77 -0.61 0.41
CA ASN A 20 -5.22 -0.06 -0.82
C ASN A 20 -5.53 -0.90 -2.07
N ILE A 21 -6.19 -2.04 -1.94
CA ILE A 21 -6.61 -2.88 -3.06
C ILE A 21 -8.09 -2.70 -3.39
N THR A 22 -8.44 -2.94 -4.64
CA THR A 22 -9.84 -3.13 -5.08
C THR A 22 -10.18 -4.60 -5.29
N ASN A 23 -9.17 -5.40 -5.62
CA ASN A 23 -9.30 -6.82 -5.93
C ASN A 23 -8.11 -7.60 -5.38
N THR A 24 -8.33 -8.86 -5.06
CA THR A 24 -7.27 -9.82 -4.74
C THR A 24 -6.77 -10.50 -6.01
N THR A 25 -5.64 -11.18 -5.93
CA THR A 25 -5.15 -12.00 -7.06
C THR A 25 -6.11 -13.15 -7.40
N ALA A 26 -6.79 -13.71 -6.39
CA ALA A 26 -7.78 -14.77 -6.60
C ALA A 26 -8.98 -14.34 -7.46
N ASP A 27 -9.30 -13.05 -7.49
CA ASP A 27 -10.39 -12.52 -8.33
C ASP A 27 -10.12 -12.65 -9.84
N PHE A 28 -8.86 -12.87 -10.23
CA PHE A 28 -8.41 -13.07 -11.61
C PHE A 28 -8.38 -14.54 -12.04
N MET A 29 -8.71 -15.46 -11.15
CA MET A 29 -8.76 -16.88 -11.46
C MET A 29 -10.07 -17.23 -12.16
N LEU A 30 -9.98 -18.00 -13.24
CA LEU A 30 -11.14 -18.54 -13.93
C LEU A 30 -11.74 -19.71 -13.12
N ASP A 31 -13.01 -19.64 -12.82
CA ASP A 31 -13.74 -20.77 -12.28
C ASP A 31 -13.99 -21.80 -13.42
N GLU A 32 -13.34 -22.94 -13.35
CA GLU A 32 -13.41 -23.98 -14.40
C GLU A 32 -14.81 -24.62 -14.52
N GLU A 33 -15.64 -24.55 -13.47
CA GLU A 33 -16.98 -25.15 -13.49
C GLU A 33 -17.99 -24.19 -14.12
N THR A 34 -17.90 -22.90 -13.81
CA THR A 34 -18.86 -21.89 -14.26
C THR A 34 -18.39 -21.11 -15.49
N GLY A 35 -17.08 -21.06 -15.74
CA GLY A 35 -16.47 -20.20 -16.75
C GLY A 35 -16.51 -18.70 -16.37
N GLU A 36 -16.80 -18.39 -15.10
CA GLU A 36 -16.90 -17.03 -14.60
C GLU A 36 -15.62 -16.59 -13.88
N MET A 37 -15.46 -15.29 -13.75
CA MET A 37 -14.35 -14.63 -13.08
C MET A 37 -14.88 -13.43 -12.30
N ALA A 38 -14.32 -13.12 -11.14
CA ALA A 38 -14.77 -12.00 -10.31
C ALA A 38 -14.44 -10.63 -10.92
N VAL A 39 -13.36 -10.51 -11.68
CA VAL A 39 -13.00 -9.29 -12.42
C VAL A 39 -13.65 -9.27 -13.81
N GLN A 40 -13.75 -8.08 -14.38
CA GLN A 40 -14.33 -7.87 -15.73
C GLN A 40 -13.29 -7.27 -16.66
N ASP A 41 -13.28 -7.72 -17.92
CA ASP A 41 -12.40 -7.20 -18.95
C ASP A 41 -12.52 -5.69 -19.14
N GLY A 42 -11.39 -5.02 -19.30
CA GLY A 42 -11.29 -3.56 -19.47
C GLY A 42 -11.50 -2.72 -18.21
N ARG A 43 -11.89 -3.31 -17.08
CA ARG A 43 -12.06 -2.58 -15.82
C ARG A 43 -10.72 -2.26 -15.16
N ILE A 44 -10.71 -1.20 -14.38
CA ILE A 44 -9.54 -0.84 -13.56
C ILE A 44 -9.59 -1.62 -12.26
N ALA A 45 -8.47 -2.22 -11.91
CA ALA A 45 -8.27 -2.90 -10.64
C ALA A 45 -6.94 -2.46 -10.01
N THR A 46 -6.88 -2.52 -8.70
CA THR A 46 -5.65 -2.34 -7.91
C THR A 46 -5.45 -3.59 -7.09
N ILE A 47 -4.32 -4.24 -7.31
CA ILE A 47 -3.86 -5.39 -6.53
C ILE A 47 -2.65 -4.98 -5.68
N GLY A 48 -2.37 -5.75 -4.64
CA GLY A 48 -1.16 -5.59 -3.84
C GLY A 48 -0.53 -6.93 -3.58
N GLY A 49 0.78 -7.02 -3.73
CA GLY A 49 1.46 -8.29 -3.52
C GLY A 49 2.98 -8.18 -3.64
N MET A 50 3.60 -9.33 -3.55
CA MET A 50 5.03 -9.49 -3.75
C MET A 50 5.29 -9.98 -5.19
N ILE A 51 6.28 -9.40 -5.85
CA ILE A 51 6.74 -9.86 -7.17
C ILE A 51 7.55 -11.14 -6.96
N SER A 52 6.96 -12.28 -7.32
CA SER A 52 7.61 -13.59 -7.19
C SER A 52 8.45 -13.97 -8.41
N GLU A 53 8.13 -13.42 -9.58
CA GLU A 53 8.87 -13.65 -10.82
C GLU A 53 8.83 -12.42 -11.71
N LYS A 54 9.95 -12.16 -12.41
CA LYS A 54 10.07 -11.09 -13.39
C LYS A 54 10.75 -11.63 -14.65
N LYS A 55 10.06 -11.52 -15.79
CA LYS A 55 10.59 -11.84 -17.11
C LYS A 55 10.68 -10.58 -17.96
N ILE A 56 11.86 -10.28 -18.45
CA ILE A 56 12.10 -9.16 -19.38
C ILE A 56 11.91 -9.65 -20.80
N LYS A 57 11.24 -8.84 -21.63
CA LYS A 57 11.17 -9.00 -23.08
C LYS A 57 11.49 -7.70 -23.81
N TYR A 58 11.98 -7.84 -25.01
CA TYR A 58 12.23 -6.72 -25.92
C TYR A 58 11.15 -6.71 -27.00
N THR A 59 10.59 -5.55 -27.25
CA THR A 59 9.64 -5.34 -28.35
C THR A 59 10.37 -5.32 -29.69
N LYS A 60 9.62 -5.35 -30.81
CA LYS A 60 10.19 -5.23 -32.15
C LYS A 60 11.01 -3.96 -32.39
N ASN A 61 10.75 -2.91 -31.59
CA ASN A 61 11.46 -1.63 -31.58
C ASN A 61 12.57 -1.56 -30.53
N GLU A 62 13.05 -2.71 -30.03
CA GLU A 62 14.11 -2.83 -29.00
C GLU A 62 13.78 -2.14 -27.67
N ARG A 63 12.51 -1.83 -27.40
CA ARG A 63 12.07 -1.29 -26.11
C ARG A 63 11.84 -2.42 -25.11
N VAL A 64 12.16 -2.15 -23.86
CA VAL A 64 12.03 -3.12 -22.76
C VAL A 64 10.62 -3.15 -22.22
N MET A 65 10.08 -4.35 -22.02
CA MET A 65 8.86 -4.61 -21.26
C MET A 65 9.06 -5.76 -20.29
N ALA A 66 8.18 -5.92 -19.32
CA ALA A 66 8.25 -6.99 -18.33
C ALA A 66 6.92 -7.72 -18.17
N PHE A 67 7.02 -9.01 -17.86
CA PHE A 67 5.94 -9.84 -17.35
C PHE A 67 6.27 -10.17 -15.91
N LEU A 68 5.38 -9.82 -15.00
CA LEU A 68 5.53 -10.07 -13.58
C LEU A 68 4.54 -11.13 -13.13
N GLN A 69 4.97 -12.00 -12.22
CA GLN A 69 4.07 -12.77 -11.40
C GLN A 69 3.97 -12.08 -10.05
N VAL A 70 2.77 -11.66 -9.69
CA VAL A 70 2.50 -10.99 -8.42
C VAL A 70 1.63 -11.88 -7.57
N GLU A 71 2.06 -12.17 -6.37
CA GLU A 71 1.33 -13.02 -5.42
C GLU A 71 0.93 -12.27 -4.16
N ASP A 72 -0.23 -12.59 -3.67
CA ASP A 72 -0.73 -12.20 -2.37
C ASP A 72 -1.01 -13.43 -1.49
N LEU A 73 -1.77 -13.25 -0.40
CA LEU A 73 -2.11 -14.35 0.51
C LEU A 73 -3.10 -15.37 -0.09
N LEU A 74 -3.71 -15.08 -1.23
CA LEU A 74 -4.82 -15.85 -1.81
C LEU A 74 -4.48 -16.50 -3.15
N GLY A 75 -3.44 -16.04 -3.84
CA GLY A 75 -3.06 -16.57 -5.14
C GLY A 75 -2.02 -15.71 -5.84
N SER A 76 -1.98 -15.80 -7.16
CA SER A 76 -1.08 -15.02 -8.00
C SER A 76 -1.75 -14.58 -9.30
N VAL A 77 -1.25 -13.51 -9.89
CA VAL A 77 -1.72 -12.97 -11.16
C VAL A 77 -0.55 -12.50 -12.02
N GLU A 78 -0.67 -12.67 -13.33
CA GLU A 78 0.28 -12.11 -14.29
C GLU A 78 -0.01 -10.61 -14.50
N VAL A 79 1.05 -9.81 -14.41
CA VAL A 79 1.00 -8.37 -14.71
C VAL A 79 1.90 -8.06 -15.90
N ILE A 80 1.36 -7.36 -16.88
CA ILE A 80 2.10 -6.92 -18.06
C ILE A 80 2.50 -5.47 -17.88
N VAL A 81 3.80 -5.20 -17.92
CA VAL A 81 4.39 -3.87 -17.85
C VAL A 81 4.93 -3.47 -19.21
N PHE A 82 4.14 -2.71 -19.94
CA PHE A 82 4.54 -2.22 -21.27
C PHE A 82 5.69 -1.19 -21.18
N PRO A 83 6.39 -0.92 -22.30
CA PRO A 83 7.61 -0.11 -22.28
C PRO A 83 7.46 1.26 -21.62
N GLY A 84 6.35 1.96 -21.83
CA GLY A 84 6.11 3.26 -21.20
C GLY A 84 6.06 3.20 -19.67
N GLN A 85 5.42 2.17 -19.11
CA GLN A 85 5.38 1.93 -17.69
C GLN A 85 6.71 1.37 -17.16
N TYR A 86 7.38 0.54 -17.94
CA TYR A 86 8.70 0.03 -17.57
C TYR A 86 9.73 1.17 -17.42
N GLU A 87 9.74 2.14 -18.31
CA GLU A 87 10.59 3.32 -18.21
C GLU A 87 10.32 4.14 -16.92
N ARG A 88 9.06 4.19 -16.48
CA ARG A 88 8.65 4.94 -15.30
C ARG A 88 8.87 4.19 -13.99
N PHE A 89 8.60 2.89 -13.97
CA PHE A 89 8.50 2.07 -12.75
C PHE A 89 9.51 0.92 -12.68
N GLY A 90 10.39 0.79 -13.66
CA GLY A 90 11.33 -0.35 -13.74
C GLY A 90 12.24 -0.54 -12.52
N ARG A 91 12.43 0.50 -11.72
CA ARG A 91 13.19 0.45 -10.47
C ARG A 91 12.44 -0.26 -9.32
N ASP A 92 11.10 -0.28 -9.41
CA ASP A 92 10.21 -0.77 -8.35
C ASP A 92 9.77 -2.22 -8.56
N ILE A 93 10.13 -2.82 -9.70
CA ILE A 93 9.67 -4.16 -10.10
C ILE A 93 10.73 -5.26 -9.97
N ALA A 94 11.65 -5.15 -9.01
CA ALA A 94 12.55 -6.24 -8.67
C ALA A 94 11.78 -7.40 -8.00
N GLU A 95 12.28 -8.64 -8.17
CA GLU A 95 11.77 -9.78 -7.41
C GLU A 95 11.86 -9.51 -5.91
N ASP A 96 10.94 -10.06 -5.15
CA ASP A 96 10.72 -9.86 -3.71
C ASP A 96 10.21 -8.47 -3.29
N ASN A 97 10.12 -7.51 -4.21
CA ASN A 97 9.50 -6.22 -3.91
C ASN A 97 8.00 -6.38 -3.65
N LYS A 98 7.53 -5.66 -2.63
CA LYS A 98 6.11 -5.55 -2.28
C LYS A 98 5.55 -4.26 -2.87
N VAL A 99 4.54 -4.41 -3.72
CA VAL A 99 4.00 -3.30 -4.51
C VAL A 99 2.48 -3.34 -4.61
N PHE A 100 1.86 -2.17 -4.72
CA PHE A 100 0.52 -2.01 -5.27
C PHE A 100 0.62 -1.72 -6.76
N ILE A 101 -0.18 -2.42 -7.56
CA ILE A 101 -0.25 -2.22 -9.00
C ILE A 101 -1.68 -1.90 -9.37
N ARG A 102 -1.88 -0.71 -9.92
CA ARG A 102 -3.13 -0.29 -10.53
C ARG A 102 -3.01 -0.50 -12.03
N GLY A 103 -4.03 -1.09 -12.61
CA GLY A 103 -4.01 -1.37 -14.04
C GLY A 103 -5.38 -1.73 -14.59
N ARG A 104 -5.38 -2.11 -15.84
CA ARG A 104 -6.56 -2.54 -16.59
C ARG A 104 -6.61 -4.05 -16.67
N VAL A 105 -7.74 -4.63 -16.31
CA VAL A 105 -7.99 -6.07 -16.43
C VAL A 105 -8.02 -6.45 -17.92
N SER A 106 -7.33 -7.53 -18.27
CA SER A 106 -7.34 -8.15 -19.59
C SER A 106 -7.72 -9.62 -19.47
N ILE A 107 -8.80 -10.01 -20.09
CA ILE A 107 -9.32 -11.38 -20.06
C ILE A 107 -9.26 -11.96 -21.49
N GLU A 108 -8.62 -13.11 -21.63
CA GLU A 108 -8.65 -13.95 -22.82
C GLU A 108 -9.58 -15.15 -22.56
N GLU A 109 -10.22 -15.66 -23.60
CA GLU A 109 -11.11 -16.80 -23.52
C GLU A 109 -10.38 -18.03 -22.91
N ASP A 110 -11.03 -18.71 -21.97
CA ASP A 110 -10.55 -19.91 -21.29
C ASP A 110 -9.19 -19.75 -20.55
N LYS A 111 -8.86 -18.55 -20.10
CA LYS A 111 -7.64 -18.26 -19.34
C LYS A 111 -7.92 -17.41 -18.13
N ASP A 112 -7.04 -17.50 -17.13
CA ASP A 112 -7.01 -16.56 -16.02
C ASP A 112 -6.83 -15.13 -16.52
N GLY A 113 -7.42 -14.17 -15.77
CA GLY A 113 -7.27 -12.75 -16.04
C GLY A 113 -5.84 -12.27 -15.80
N LYS A 114 -5.46 -11.24 -16.51
CA LYS A 114 -4.18 -10.54 -16.35
C LYS A 114 -4.42 -9.08 -16.04
N LEU A 115 -3.43 -8.41 -15.49
CA LEU A 115 -3.47 -6.97 -15.24
C LEU A 115 -2.46 -6.26 -16.15
N ILE A 116 -2.93 -5.30 -16.94
CA ILE A 116 -2.06 -4.41 -17.69
C ILE A 116 -1.70 -3.22 -16.80
N CYS A 117 -0.43 -3.12 -16.42
CA CYS A 117 0.06 -2.11 -15.50
C CYS A 117 -0.13 -0.69 -16.03
N GLU A 118 -0.72 0.18 -15.22
CA GLU A 118 -0.77 1.63 -15.43
C GLU A 118 0.09 2.38 -14.41
N GLN A 119 0.12 1.90 -13.15
CA GLN A 119 0.87 2.52 -12.05
C GLN A 119 1.37 1.48 -11.05
N ILE A 120 2.57 1.70 -10.53
CA ILE A 120 3.16 0.90 -9.45
C ILE A 120 3.51 1.81 -8.30
N THR A 121 3.15 1.40 -7.08
CA THR A 121 3.48 2.09 -5.84
C THR A 121 4.08 1.08 -4.87
N PRO A 122 5.37 1.17 -4.53
CA PRO A 122 5.94 0.33 -3.48
C PRO A 122 5.18 0.47 -2.16
N PHE A 123 5.11 -0.58 -1.36
CA PHE A 123 4.46 -0.54 -0.05
C PHE A 123 5.04 0.55 0.85
N ASP A 124 6.34 0.75 0.81
CA ASP A 124 7.04 1.79 1.58
C ASP A 124 6.71 3.23 1.14
N ASN A 125 6.11 3.39 -0.04
CA ASN A 125 5.73 4.69 -0.60
C ASN A 125 4.25 5.02 -0.39
N VAL A 126 3.48 4.15 0.24
CA VAL A 126 2.09 4.43 0.62
C VAL A 126 2.12 5.39 1.81
N ALA A 127 1.57 6.57 1.62
CA ALA A 127 1.45 7.53 2.71
C ALA A 127 0.51 7.00 3.79
N ARG A 128 0.99 7.01 5.03
CA ARG A 128 0.24 6.60 6.21
C ARG A 128 -0.33 7.83 6.91
N LYS A 129 -1.10 7.60 7.94
CA LYS A 129 -1.67 8.65 8.78
C LYS A 129 -1.31 8.39 10.24
N LEU A 130 -0.56 9.32 10.82
CA LEU A 130 -0.22 9.32 12.24
C LEU A 130 -1.32 10.03 13.02
N TRP A 131 -1.92 9.33 13.95
CA TRP A 131 -2.88 9.87 14.90
C TRP A 131 -2.22 10.04 16.26
N VAL A 132 -2.34 11.25 16.84
CA VAL A 132 -1.92 11.54 18.20
C VAL A 132 -3.14 12.04 18.98
N LYS A 133 -3.50 11.33 20.04
CA LYS A 133 -4.68 11.61 20.86
C LYS A 133 -4.26 12.29 22.17
N PHE A 134 -5.00 13.33 22.53
CA PHE A 134 -4.95 13.96 23.85
C PHE A 134 -6.31 13.84 24.54
N PRO A 135 -6.35 13.53 25.83
CA PRO A 135 -7.60 13.44 26.59
C PRO A 135 -8.36 14.76 26.64
N THR A 136 -7.63 15.87 26.82
CA THR A 136 -8.20 17.20 26.97
C THR A 136 -7.45 18.23 26.13
N LYS A 137 -8.14 19.35 25.86
CA LYS A 137 -7.49 20.51 25.20
C LYS A 137 -6.36 21.09 26.05
N GLN A 138 -6.51 21.08 27.36
CA GLN A 138 -5.46 21.59 28.27
C GLN A 138 -4.18 20.77 28.17
N GLU A 139 -4.28 19.44 28.12
CA GLU A 139 -3.11 18.58 27.92
C GLU A 139 -2.47 18.77 26.54
N TYR A 140 -3.27 18.91 25.51
CA TYR A 140 -2.74 19.23 24.18
C TYR A 140 -1.96 20.54 24.17
N GLU A 141 -2.51 21.60 24.74
CA GLU A 141 -1.82 22.92 24.78
C GLU A 141 -0.54 22.86 25.62
N ALA A 142 -0.55 22.08 26.71
CA ALA A 142 0.64 21.90 27.57
C ALA A 142 1.78 21.17 26.85
N HIS A 143 1.48 20.24 25.94
CA HIS A 143 2.46 19.44 25.21
C HIS A 143 2.68 19.88 23.75
N ARG A 144 2.04 20.94 23.34
CA ARG A 144 2.03 21.36 21.93
C ARG A 144 3.43 21.61 21.38
N GLU A 145 4.27 22.38 22.08
CA GLU A 145 5.63 22.70 21.62
C GLU A 145 6.48 21.43 21.48
N GLU A 146 6.44 20.55 22.49
CA GLU A 146 7.17 19.29 22.50
C GLU A 146 6.74 18.37 21.35
N LEU A 147 5.42 18.27 21.10
CA LEU A 147 4.87 17.51 19.99
C LEU A 147 5.37 18.04 18.65
N PHE A 148 5.24 19.34 18.41
CA PHE A 148 5.64 19.94 17.14
C PHE A 148 7.16 19.89 16.90
N ASP A 149 7.97 19.95 17.95
CA ASP A 149 9.43 19.73 17.86
C ASP A 149 9.76 18.29 17.47
N ALA A 150 9.06 17.30 18.00
CA ALA A 150 9.21 15.91 17.59
C ALA A 150 8.81 15.69 16.13
N LEU A 151 7.70 16.30 15.68
CA LEU A 151 7.26 16.21 14.29
C LEU A 151 8.26 16.83 13.32
N ARG A 152 8.83 17.99 13.64
CA ARG A 152 9.85 18.67 12.80
C ARG A 152 11.11 17.84 12.58
N GLN A 153 11.48 17.00 13.56
CA GLN A 153 12.67 16.16 13.49
C GLN A 153 12.47 14.91 12.62
N SER A 154 11.25 14.62 12.21
CA SER A 154 10.88 13.39 11.49
C SER A 154 10.18 13.70 10.17
N GLU A 155 10.75 14.56 9.33
CA GLU A 155 10.18 14.92 8.03
C GLU A 155 9.93 13.70 7.14
N GLY A 156 8.77 13.65 6.46
CA GLY A 156 8.38 12.51 5.62
C GLY A 156 7.10 12.76 4.83
N ARG A 157 6.39 11.67 4.50
CA ARG A 157 5.20 11.69 3.63
C ARG A 157 3.90 11.46 4.39
N ASP A 158 3.97 10.92 5.60
CA ASP A 158 2.81 10.51 6.38
C ASP A 158 2.11 11.75 6.96
N SER A 159 0.80 11.81 6.78
CA SER A 159 0.00 12.92 7.33
C SER A 159 -0.18 12.76 8.85
N VAL A 160 -0.39 13.89 9.52
CA VAL A 160 -0.59 13.91 10.98
C VAL A 160 -1.97 14.42 11.32
N VAL A 161 -2.65 13.74 12.21
CA VAL A 161 -3.93 14.14 12.78
C VAL A 161 -3.82 14.21 14.30
N ILE A 162 -4.16 15.35 14.86
CA ILE A 162 -4.26 15.56 16.30
C ILE A 162 -5.74 15.42 16.70
N TYR A 163 -6.01 14.52 17.61
CA TYR A 163 -7.34 14.28 18.14
C TYR A 163 -7.40 14.63 19.61
N VAL A 164 -8.32 15.50 19.99
CA VAL A 164 -8.62 15.85 21.38
C VAL A 164 -9.97 15.24 21.74
N ALA A 165 -10.02 14.50 22.85
CA ALA A 165 -11.23 13.80 23.26
C ALA A 165 -12.26 14.73 23.90
N ASP A 166 -11.83 15.71 24.69
CA ASP A 166 -12.71 16.66 25.37
C ASP A 166 -12.15 18.09 25.34
N PRO A 167 -12.85 19.07 24.73
CA PRO A 167 -13.98 18.87 23.82
C PRO A 167 -13.54 18.15 22.53
N LYS A 168 -14.38 17.27 22.05
CA LYS A 168 -14.05 16.46 20.85
C LYS A 168 -13.68 17.33 19.67
N SER A 169 -12.44 17.22 19.22
CA SER A 169 -11.94 17.90 18.04
C SER A 169 -10.91 17.05 17.30
N MET A 170 -10.84 17.25 16.00
CA MET A 170 -9.91 16.57 15.11
C MET A 170 -9.27 17.59 14.19
N ASN A 171 -7.97 17.69 14.22
CA ASN A 171 -7.19 18.62 13.42
C ASN A 171 -6.18 17.86 12.55
N ALA A 172 -6.43 17.80 11.26
CA ALA A 172 -5.46 17.31 10.29
C ALA A 172 -4.45 18.44 9.99
N LEU A 173 -3.18 18.17 10.26
CA LEU A 173 -2.13 19.15 10.01
C LEU A 173 -1.89 19.34 8.51
N PRO A 174 -1.49 20.57 8.08
CA PRO A 174 -1.08 20.82 6.70
C PRO A 174 0.10 19.94 6.26
N ARG A 175 0.28 19.79 4.95
CA ARG A 175 1.32 18.90 4.36
C ARG A 175 2.75 19.23 4.77
N ASN A 176 3.05 20.47 5.12
CA ASN A 176 4.37 20.87 5.62
C ASN A 176 4.68 20.31 7.02
N TRP A 177 3.73 19.63 7.66
CA TRP A 177 3.88 18.89 8.90
C TRP A 177 3.89 17.37 8.69
N ASN A 178 3.93 16.90 7.45
CA ASN A 178 4.04 15.48 7.18
C ASN A 178 5.34 14.93 7.74
N VAL A 179 5.27 13.72 8.27
CA VAL A 179 6.36 13.06 9.00
C VAL A 179 6.70 11.70 8.41
N ASN A 180 7.81 11.14 8.81
CA ASN A 180 8.06 9.71 8.70
C ASN A 180 7.53 9.04 9.97
N ALA A 181 6.33 8.46 9.91
CA ALA A 181 5.69 7.76 11.02
C ALA A 181 6.26 6.34 11.20
N GLY A 182 7.59 6.21 11.20
CA GLY A 182 8.32 4.98 11.48
C GLY A 182 8.50 4.73 12.98
N GLU A 183 9.19 3.64 13.30
CA GLU A 183 9.40 3.18 14.69
C GLU A 183 10.01 4.24 15.61
N GLU A 184 10.93 5.04 15.09
CA GLU A 184 11.61 6.08 15.87
C GLU A 184 10.64 7.15 16.38
N LEU A 185 9.85 7.77 15.50
CA LEU A 185 8.88 8.78 15.87
C LEU A 185 7.75 8.19 16.71
N VAL A 186 7.20 7.06 16.28
CA VAL A 186 6.11 6.39 17.00
C VAL A 186 6.55 5.96 18.40
N GLY A 187 7.75 5.43 18.54
CA GLY A 187 8.34 5.07 19.84
C GLY A 187 8.52 6.29 20.74
N LYS A 188 9.05 7.39 20.21
CA LYS A 188 9.21 8.66 20.95
C LYS A 188 7.88 9.22 21.44
N LEU A 189 6.89 9.33 20.56
CA LEU A 189 5.57 9.85 20.90
C LEU A 189 4.82 8.92 21.88
N SER A 190 4.97 7.61 21.70
CA SER A 190 4.38 6.61 22.61
C SER A 190 4.96 6.69 24.03
N THR A 191 6.25 7.00 24.14
CA THR A 191 6.91 7.23 25.43
C THR A 191 6.41 8.53 26.10
N LEU A 192 6.19 9.58 25.31
CA LEU A 192 5.71 10.89 25.81
C LEU A 192 4.22 10.89 26.18
N TYR A 193 3.37 10.26 25.37
CA TYR A 193 1.91 10.41 25.47
C TYR A 193 1.14 9.11 25.72
N GLY A 194 1.83 7.98 25.80
CA GLY A 194 1.24 6.65 25.92
C GLY A 194 1.01 5.97 24.55
N ALA A 195 1.32 4.68 24.48
CA ALA A 195 1.19 3.91 23.23
C ALA A 195 -0.26 3.82 22.72
N GLU A 196 -1.23 3.84 23.63
CA GLU A 196 -2.67 3.85 23.32
C GLU A 196 -3.16 5.17 22.67
N ASN A 197 -2.36 6.21 22.76
CA ASN A 197 -2.67 7.54 22.22
C ASN A 197 -1.95 7.84 20.90
N VAL A 198 -1.14 6.91 20.40
CA VAL A 198 -0.38 7.06 19.15
C VAL A 198 -0.71 5.89 18.22
N LYS A 199 -1.29 6.18 17.05
CA LYS A 199 -1.68 5.16 16.09
C LYS A 199 -1.28 5.55 14.68
N VAL A 200 -0.70 4.60 13.93
CA VAL A 200 -0.43 4.71 12.49
C VAL A 200 -1.41 3.83 11.72
N VAL A 201 -2.04 4.40 10.70
CA VAL A 201 -3.01 3.72 9.83
C VAL A 201 -2.75 4.02 8.36
#